data_11ce16e450ba206d58b1fabe659675c7
#
_entry.id   11ce16e450ba206d58b1fabe659675c7
#
_cell.length_a   1.000
_cell.length_b   1.000
_cell.length_c   1.000
_cell.angle_alpha   90.00
_cell.angle_beta   90.00
_cell.angle_gamma   90.00
#
_symmetry.space_group_name_H-M   'P 1'
#
loop_
_entity.id
_entity.type
_entity.pdbx_description
1 polymer ?
#
loop_
_entity_poly.entity_id
_entity_poly.type
_entity_poly.pdbx_seq_one_letter_code
_entity_poly.pdbx_strand_id
1 'polypeptide(L)'
;MKRTYQRGEMYYADLGRGVGSEQEGRRPVVIIQNDVGNKHSPTVIVASITTKTAGKRKLPTHYEIGAEHGLKAPSLVLLEQIRTIDKHRLEQRIGRLSPKQIKELNHALAVSVGLIDPKPKTMTLCLCHTCVENFFCTGAYYLKRVNPYKTEKETCTYCNQRRGFDYLVGKK
;
A
#
# COMPACT_ATOMS: atom_id res chain seq x y z
N MET A 1 7.66 -34.43 -7.98
CA MET A 1 6.56 -33.51 -8.38
C MET A 1 7.09 -32.12 -8.64
N LYS A 2 6.75 -31.49 -9.77
CA LYS A 2 7.19 -30.13 -10.08
C LYS A 2 6.41 -29.16 -9.18
N ARG A 3 7.10 -28.37 -8.37
CA ARG A 3 6.46 -27.42 -7.42
C ARG A 3 5.72 -26.35 -8.21
N THR A 4 4.45 -26.15 -7.92
CA THR A 4 3.63 -25.10 -8.55
C THR A 4 3.64 -23.87 -7.63
N TYR A 5 3.99 -22.73 -8.18
CA TYR A 5 4.02 -21.44 -7.46
C TYR A 5 2.79 -20.62 -7.86
N GLN A 6 2.22 -19.89 -6.91
CA GLN A 6 1.02 -19.07 -7.13
C GLN A 6 1.22 -17.63 -6.64
N ARG A 7 0.55 -16.69 -7.31
CA ARG A 7 0.52 -15.30 -6.88
C ARG A 7 -0.01 -15.17 -5.45
N GLY A 8 0.64 -14.33 -4.66
CA GLY A 8 0.33 -14.09 -3.26
C GLY A 8 0.94 -15.12 -2.30
N GLU A 9 1.59 -16.17 -2.78
CA GLU A 9 2.36 -17.05 -1.90
C GLU A 9 3.61 -16.34 -1.38
N MET A 10 3.95 -16.63 -0.11
CA MET A 10 5.10 -16.09 0.58
C MET A 10 6.10 -17.19 0.83
N TYR A 11 7.38 -16.87 0.62
CA TYR A 11 8.53 -17.76 0.80
C TYR A 11 9.69 -17.03 1.47
N TYR A 12 10.54 -17.76 2.14
CA TYR A 12 11.91 -17.30 2.33
C TYR A 12 12.66 -17.42 1.01
N ALA A 13 13.45 -16.40 0.67
CA ALA A 13 14.28 -16.40 -0.51
C ALA A 13 15.64 -15.75 -0.21
N ASP A 14 16.69 -16.26 -0.85
CA ASP A 14 17.98 -15.59 -0.85
C ASP A 14 18.03 -14.59 -2.00
N LEU A 15 18.06 -13.31 -1.65
CA LEU A 15 18.14 -12.20 -2.62
C LEU A 15 19.58 -11.89 -3.04
N GLY A 16 20.58 -12.57 -2.44
CA GLY A 16 21.98 -12.26 -2.66
C GLY A 16 22.40 -10.94 -2.02
N ARG A 17 23.52 -10.39 -2.49
CA ARG A 17 24.07 -9.11 -2.01
C ARG A 17 23.35 -7.94 -2.69
N GLY A 18 22.93 -6.95 -1.91
CA GLY A 18 22.34 -5.70 -2.38
C GLY A 18 23.37 -4.59 -2.50
N VAL A 19 22.97 -3.48 -3.10
CA VAL A 19 23.75 -2.23 -3.17
C VAL A 19 22.98 -1.11 -2.49
N GLY A 20 23.58 -0.43 -1.55
CA GLY A 20 22.98 0.70 -0.85
C GLY A 20 21.73 0.32 -0.05
N SER A 21 20.57 0.82 -0.44
CA SER A 21 19.27 0.57 0.25
C SER A 21 18.49 -0.61 -0.31
N GLU A 22 19.04 -1.38 -1.22
CA GLU A 22 18.39 -2.59 -1.72
C GLU A 22 18.20 -3.61 -0.59
N GLN A 23 17.12 -4.37 -0.71
CA GLN A 23 16.89 -5.48 0.21
C GLN A 23 17.79 -6.66 -0.20
N GLU A 24 18.54 -7.26 0.77
CA GLU A 24 19.55 -8.28 0.52
C GLU A 24 19.42 -9.51 1.45
N GLY A 25 20.14 -10.57 1.12
CA GLY A 25 20.25 -11.78 1.91
C GLY A 25 18.96 -12.57 2.01
N ARG A 26 18.96 -13.51 2.95
CA ARG A 26 17.81 -14.39 3.19
C ARG A 26 16.69 -13.66 3.91
N ARG A 27 15.51 -13.57 3.27
CA ARG A 27 14.34 -12.87 3.82
C ARG A 27 13.02 -13.36 3.26
N PRO A 28 11.89 -13.03 3.92
CA PRO A 28 10.57 -13.30 3.36
C PRO A 28 10.31 -12.41 2.13
N VAL A 29 9.68 -13.04 1.13
CA VAL A 29 9.20 -12.37 -0.10
C VAL A 29 7.79 -12.85 -0.40
N VAL A 30 7.03 -12.06 -1.17
CA VAL A 30 5.73 -12.45 -1.73
C VAL A 30 5.81 -12.50 -3.25
N ILE A 31 5.26 -13.54 -3.86
CA ILE A 31 5.16 -13.68 -5.32
C ILE A 31 4.08 -12.72 -5.83
N ILE A 32 4.48 -11.80 -6.70
CA ILE A 32 3.58 -10.82 -7.34
C ILE A 32 3.35 -11.08 -8.82
N GLN A 33 4.13 -11.97 -9.44
CA GLN A 33 3.95 -12.42 -10.82
C GLN A 33 2.61 -13.13 -10.98
N ASN A 34 1.98 -13.00 -12.17
CA ASN A 34 0.75 -13.72 -12.50
C ASN A 34 0.96 -15.23 -12.59
N ASP A 35 -0.11 -16.01 -12.45
CA ASP A 35 -0.02 -17.47 -12.35
C ASP A 35 0.34 -18.14 -13.70
N VAL A 36 0.07 -17.51 -14.84
CA VAL A 36 0.52 -17.98 -16.16
C VAL A 36 2.05 -17.92 -16.23
N GLY A 37 2.63 -16.76 -15.88
CA GLY A 37 4.07 -16.60 -15.76
C GLY A 37 4.67 -17.56 -14.72
N ASN A 38 4.04 -17.71 -13.56
CA ASN A 38 4.47 -18.64 -12.53
C ASN A 38 4.52 -20.10 -13.01
N LYS A 39 3.62 -20.50 -13.92
CA LYS A 39 3.58 -21.84 -14.48
C LYS A 39 4.70 -22.09 -15.51
N HIS A 40 4.97 -21.13 -16.38
CA HIS A 40 5.79 -21.32 -17.57
C HIS A 40 7.21 -20.77 -17.47
N SER A 41 7.45 -19.69 -16.69
CA SER A 41 8.79 -19.12 -16.53
C SER A 41 9.65 -19.91 -15.53
N PRO A 42 10.96 -19.99 -15.71
CA PRO A 42 11.91 -20.46 -14.67
C PRO A 42 12.07 -19.44 -13.53
N THR A 43 11.70 -18.19 -13.76
CA THR A 43 11.81 -17.09 -12.80
C THR A 43 10.45 -16.67 -12.25
N VAL A 44 10.47 -15.92 -11.14
CA VAL A 44 9.29 -15.27 -10.55
C VAL A 44 9.61 -13.82 -10.21
N ILE A 45 8.59 -12.95 -10.29
CA ILE A 45 8.69 -11.58 -9.76
C ILE A 45 8.19 -11.60 -8.32
N VAL A 46 9.01 -11.09 -7.41
CA VAL A 46 8.72 -11.03 -5.98
C VAL A 46 8.86 -9.61 -5.44
N ALA A 47 8.15 -9.32 -4.34
CA ALA A 47 8.36 -8.13 -3.53
C ALA A 47 8.92 -8.55 -2.17
N SER A 48 9.86 -7.77 -1.66
CA SER A 48 10.52 -8.02 -0.36
C SER A 48 9.57 -7.73 0.80
N ILE A 49 9.64 -8.53 1.86
CA ILE A 49 8.91 -8.34 3.11
C ILE A 49 9.91 -8.00 4.21
N THR A 50 9.57 -7.03 5.06
CA THR A 50 10.40 -6.62 6.21
C THR A 50 9.58 -6.51 7.48
N THR A 51 10.15 -6.97 8.61
CA THR A 51 9.60 -6.78 9.96
C THR A 51 10.05 -5.46 10.60
N LYS A 52 11.03 -4.78 9.99
CA LYS A 52 11.50 -3.46 10.47
C LYS A 52 10.48 -2.37 10.11
N THR A 53 9.40 -2.28 10.88
CA THR A 53 8.32 -1.32 10.68
C THR A 53 8.51 -0.03 11.49
N ALA A 54 9.23 -0.11 12.62
CA ALA A 54 9.47 1.02 13.50
C ALA A 54 10.35 2.09 12.83
N GLY A 55 9.90 3.35 12.90
CA GLY A 55 10.62 4.51 12.33
C GLY A 55 10.53 4.64 10.80
N LYS A 56 9.96 3.69 10.08
CA LYS A 56 9.73 3.83 8.63
C LYS A 56 8.45 4.61 8.37
N ARG A 57 8.58 5.74 7.65
CA ARG A 57 7.43 6.46 7.12
C ARG A 57 6.66 5.54 6.18
N LYS A 58 5.35 5.37 6.41
CA LYS A 58 4.49 4.62 5.49
C LYS A 58 4.50 5.32 4.13
N LEU A 59 4.98 4.61 3.12
CA LEU A 59 4.90 5.06 1.73
C LEU A 59 3.63 4.50 1.09
N PRO A 60 3.08 5.17 0.07
CA PRO A 60 1.94 4.63 -0.70
C PRO A 60 2.25 3.29 -1.39
N THR A 61 3.53 2.98 -1.57
CA THR A 61 4.06 1.73 -2.14
C THR A 61 4.20 0.60 -1.12
N HIS A 62 3.94 0.87 0.18
CA HIS A 62 4.00 -0.14 1.23
C HIS A 62 2.63 -0.78 1.46
N TYR A 63 2.63 -2.11 1.62
CA TYR A 63 1.46 -2.86 2.04
C TYR A 63 1.72 -3.53 3.40
N GLU A 64 0.84 -3.28 4.39
CA GLU A 64 0.96 -3.86 5.73
C GLU A 64 0.31 -5.24 5.78
N ILE A 65 1.00 -6.20 6.39
CA ILE A 65 0.50 -7.53 6.71
C ILE A 65 0.63 -7.73 8.22
N GLY A 66 -0.42 -8.21 8.86
CA GLY A 66 -0.39 -8.62 10.27
C GLY A 66 0.51 -9.83 10.52
N ALA A 67 0.64 -10.21 11.79
CA ALA A 67 1.29 -11.46 12.20
C ALA A 67 0.39 -12.67 11.88
N GLU A 68 0.12 -12.89 10.61
CA GLU A 68 -0.80 -13.91 10.08
C GLU A 68 -0.18 -14.64 8.90
N HIS A 69 -0.84 -15.67 8.40
CA HIS A 69 -0.39 -16.45 7.24
C HIS A 69 1.04 -17.03 7.38
N GLY A 70 1.49 -17.31 8.60
CA GLY A 70 2.82 -17.87 8.89
C GLY A 70 3.94 -16.84 9.12
N LEU A 71 3.62 -15.53 9.05
CA LEU A 71 4.56 -14.48 9.49
C LEU A 71 4.61 -14.42 11.02
N LYS A 72 5.81 -14.26 11.59
CA LYS A 72 6.03 -14.22 13.05
C LYS A 72 5.70 -12.87 13.69
N ALA A 73 5.62 -11.80 12.90
CA ALA A 73 5.39 -10.45 13.36
C ALA A 73 4.72 -9.60 12.25
N PRO A 74 4.05 -8.48 12.62
CA PRO A 74 3.57 -7.50 11.66
C PRO A 74 4.70 -7.06 10.73
N SER A 75 4.42 -7.00 9.44
CA SER A 75 5.42 -6.83 8.40
C SER A 75 4.95 -5.85 7.34
N LEU A 76 5.88 -5.29 6.57
CA LEU A 76 5.62 -4.46 5.39
C LEU A 76 6.09 -5.19 4.14
N VAL A 77 5.25 -5.25 3.12
CA VAL A 77 5.65 -5.56 1.75
C VAL A 77 6.12 -4.27 1.09
N LEU A 78 7.30 -4.29 0.54
CA LEU A 78 7.96 -3.14 -0.09
C LEU A 78 7.78 -3.26 -1.60
N LEU A 79 6.74 -2.63 -2.17
CA LEU A 79 6.43 -2.76 -3.60
C LEU A 79 7.38 -1.92 -4.48
N GLU A 80 8.18 -1.04 -3.89
CA GLU A 80 9.31 -0.38 -4.55
C GLU A 80 10.57 -1.26 -4.59
N GLN A 81 10.58 -2.39 -3.87
CA GLN A 81 11.68 -3.36 -3.81
C GLN A 81 11.30 -4.67 -4.49
N ILE A 82 10.78 -4.56 -5.72
CA ILE A 82 10.43 -5.73 -6.53
C ILE A 82 11.66 -6.24 -7.28
N ARG A 83 11.75 -7.57 -7.41
CA ARG A 83 12.85 -8.25 -8.09
C ARG A 83 12.36 -9.45 -8.89
N THR A 84 13.04 -9.75 -10.00
CA THR A 84 12.95 -11.04 -10.66
C THR A 84 14.04 -11.94 -10.09
N ILE A 85 13.62 -13.10 -9.59
CA ILE A 85 14.55 -14.13 -9.08
C ILE A 85 14.26 -15.47 -9.73
N ASP A 86 15.28 -16.33 -9.78
CA ASP A 86 15.11 -17.73 -10.17
C ASP A 86 14.30 -18.47 -9.09
N LYS A 87 13.44 -19.40 -9.49
CA LYS A 87 12.62 -20.20 -8.59
C LYS A 87 13.44 -21.06 -7.62
N HIS A 88 14.68 -21.42 -7.95
CA HIS A 88 15.58 -22.14 -7.07
C HIS A 88 15.99 -21.34 -5.82
N ARG A 89 15.88 -20.00 -5.87
CA ARG A 89 16.10 -19.13 -4.71
C ARG A 89 14.94 -19.14 -3.70
N LEU A 90 13.77 -19.67 -4.08
CA LEU A 90 12.63 -19.82 -3.19
C LEU A 90 12.83 -21.07 -2.30
N GLU A 91 12.94 -20.84 -1.01
CA GLU A 91 13.20 -21.89 -0.01
C GLU A 91 11.90 -22.39 0.65
N GLN A 92 11.76 -22.13 1.94
CA GLN A 92 10.63 -22.55 2.74
C GLN A 92 9.39 -21.66 2.45
N ARG A 93 8.25 -22.32 2.17
CA ARG A 93 6.98 -21.64 2.08
C ARG A 93 6.53 -21.15 3.45
N ILE A 94 6.10 -19.90 3.54
CA ILE A 94 5.58 -19.26 4.76
C ILE A 94 4.05 -19.38 4.79
N GLY A 95 3.38 -18.94 3.72
CA GLY A 95 1.92 -18.93 3.63
C GLY A 95 1.44 -18.31 2.34
N ARG A 96 0.20 -17.80 2.34
CA ARG A 96 -0.40 -17.14 1.18
C ARG A 96 -1.33 -16.03 1.63
N LEU A 97 -1.28 -14.89 0.96
CA LEU A 97 -2.23 -13.80 1.13
C LEU A 97 -3.64 -14.20 0.69
N SER A 98 -4.65 -13.72 1.38
CA SER A 98 -6.05 -13.86 0.98
C SER A 98 -6.35 -13.07 -0.31
N PRO A 99 -7.42 -13.39 -1.04
CA PRO A 99 -7.81 -12.63 -2.24
C PRO A 99 -8.01 -11.12 -1.98
N LYS A 100 -8.54 -10.76 -0.80
CA LYS A 100 -8.70 -9.36 -0.38
C LYS A 100 -7.36 -8.67 -0.25
N GLN A 101 -6.39 -9.29 0.43
CA GLN A 101 -5.05 -8.77 0.62
C GLN A 101 -4.28 -8.66 -0.69
N ILE A 102 -4.45 -9.61 -1.62
CA ILE A 102 -3.86 -9.53 -2.96
C ILE A 102 -4.42 -8.31 -3.72
N LYS A 103 -5.73 -8.01 -3.60
CA LYS A 103 -6.33 -6.83 -4.22
C LYS A 103 -5.76 -5.52 -3.65
N GLU A 104 -5.57 -5.44 -2.34
CA GLU A 104 -4.98 -4.29 -1.66
C GLU A 104 -3.50 -4.11 -2.03
N LEU A 105 -2.74 -5.20 -2.06
CA LEU A 105 -1.34 -5.23 -2.51
C LEU A 105 -1.20 -4.77 -3.97
N ASN A 106 -2.14 -5.15 -4.86
CA ASN A 106 -2.15 -4.71 -6.26
C ASN A 106 -2.25 -3.19 -6.40
N HIS A 107 -3.00 -2.52 -5.50
CA HIS A 107 -3.08 -1.06 -5.50
C HIS A 107 -1.72 -0.43 -5.19
N ALA A 108 -1.03 -0.89 -4.14
CA ALA A 108 0.30 -0.39 -3.79
C ALA A 108 1.35 -0.70 -4.89
N LEU A 109 1.23 -1.85 -5.55
CA LEU A 109 2.07 -2.19 -6.70
C LEU A 109 1.82 -1.26 -7.88
N ALA A 110 0.56 -0.98 -8.22
CA ALA A 110 0.21 -0.06 -9.30
C ALA A 110 0.73 1.37 -9.04
N VAL A 111 0.70 1.83 -7.79
CA VAL A 111 1.34 3.10 -7.38
C VAL A 111 2.85 3.02 -7.57
N SER A 112 3.48 1.93 -7.15
CA SER A 112 4.94 1.78 -7.20
C SER A 112 5.52 1.84 -8.62
N VAL A 113 4.77 1.30 -9.59
CA VAL A 113 5.19 1.29 -11.01
C VAL A 113 4.55 2.41 -11.83
N GLY A 114 3.90 3.39 -11.19
CA GLY A 114 3.34 4.57 -11.84
C GLY A 114 2.11 4.33 -12.71
N LEU A 115 1.38 3.23 -12.51
CA LEU A 115 0.13 2.95 -13.22
C LEU A 115 -1.05 3.76 -12.67
N ILE A 116 -0.98 4.15 -11.41
CA ILE A 116 -1.96 5.01 -10.73
C ILE A 116 -1.23 5.96 -9.78
N ASP A 117 -1.82 7.12 -9.56
CA ASP A 117 -1.31 8.04 -8.55
C ASP A 117 -1.64 7.56 -7.13
N PRO A 118 -0.78 7.83 -6.12
CA PRO A 118 -1.09 7.55 -4.74
C PRO A 118 -2.34 8.33 -4.32
N LYS A 119 -3.24 7.67 -3.59
CA LYS A 119 -4.41 8.36 -3.04
C LYS A 119 -3.96 9.55 -2.21
N PRO A 120 -4.45 10.75 -2.48
CA PRO A 120 -4.08 11.93 -1.71
C PRO A 120 -4.48 11.72 -0.25
N LYS A 121 -3.65 12.21 0.69
CA LYS A 121 -4.02 12.22 2.10
C LYS A 121 -5.23 13.12 2.29
N THR A 122 -6.33 12.53 2.72
CA THR A 122 -7.58 13.25 2.99
C THR A 122 -7.85 13.31 4.49
N MET A 123 -8.48 14.39 4.93
CA MET A 123 -9.04 14.53 6.27
C MET A 123 -10.48 15.03 6.18
N THR A 124 -11.31 14.67 7.13
CA THR A 124 -12.65 15.25 7.25
C THR A 124 -12.58 16.47 8.13
N LEU A 125 -13.05 17.60 7.61
CA LEU A 125 -13.15 18.87 8.34
C LEU A 125 -14.58 19.39 8.23
N CYS A 126 -15.16 19.83 9.35
CA CYS A 126 -16.38 20.63 9.31
C CYS A 126 -15.99 22.05 8.88
N LEU A 127 -16.50 22.52 7.74
CA LEU A 127 -16.16 23.81 7.16
C LEU A 127 -17.41 24.65 6.92
N CYS A 128 -17.38 25.92 7.34
CA CYS A 128 -18.38 26.92 6.93
C CYS A 128 -18.10 27.37 5.48
N HIS A 129 -19.09 28.05 4.89
CA HIS A 129 -19.00 28.52 3.49
C HIS A 129 -17.73 29.33 3.20
N THR A 130 -17.40 30.31 4.03
CA THR A 130 -16.20 31.14 3.86
C THR A 130 -14.91 30.32 3.91
N CYS A 131 -14.82 29.33 4.81
CA CYS A 131 -13.63 28.47 4.87
C CYS A 131 -13.55 27.54 3.67
N VAL A 132 -14.65 27.02 3.15
CA VAL A 132 -14.69 26.26 1.90
C VAL A 132 -14.15 27.09 0.74
N GLU A 133 -14.62 28.34 0.59
CA GLU A 133 -14.13 29.26 -0.45
C GLU A 133 -12.62 29.52 -0.31
N ASN A 134 -12.13 29.77 0.90
CA ASN A 134 -10.70 29.97 1.15
C ASN A 134 -9.87 28.77 0.70
N PHE A 135 -10.31 27.53 1.00
CA PHE A 135 -9.62 26.32 0.54
C PHE A 135 -9.65 26.20 -0.99
N PHE A 136 -10.76 26.57 -1.65
CA PHE A 136 -10.87 26.58 -3.13
C PHE A 136 -9.93 27.62 -3.75
N CYS A 137 -9.88 28.83 -3.21
CA CYS A 137 -9.05 29.92 -3.75
C CYS A 137 -7.56 29.62 -3.72
N THR A 138 -7.08 28.75 -2.81
CA THR A 138 -5.68 28.33 -2.79
C THR A 138 -5.30 27.46 -3.98
N GLY A 139 -6.27 26.82 -4.65
CA GLY A 139 -6.02 25.86 -5.74
C GLY A 139 -5.31 24.57 -5.33
N ALA A 140 -4.82 24.49 -4.08
CA ALA A 140 -3.98 23.40 -3.56
C ALA A 140 -4.78 22.21 -3.01
N TYR A 141 -6.10 22.38 -2.82
CA TYR A 141 -6.95 21.36 -2.21
C TYR A 141 -8.15 21.05 -3.08
N TYR A 142 -8.62 19.80 -2.99
CA TYR A 142 -9.96 19.44 -3.41
C TYR A 142 -10.84 19.22 -2.17
N LEU A 143 -12.13 19.57 -2.31
CA LEU A 143 -13.12 19.39 -1.27
C LEU A 143 -14.30 18.62 -1.82
N LYS A 144 -14.76 17.63 -1.06
CA LYS A 144 -15.98 16.89 -1.37
C LYS A 144 -16.84 16.82 -0.13
N ARG A 145 -18.09 17.28 -0.20
CA ARG A 145 -19.03 17.17 0.91
C ARG A 145 -19.25 15.70 1.26
N VAL A 146 -19.09 15.33 2.55
CA VAL A 146 -19.17 13.93 3.01
C VAL A 146 -20.60 13.42 2.87
N ASN A 147 -21.59 14.19 3.35
CA ASN A 147 -23.00 13.90 3.19
C ASN A 147 -23.73 15.12 2.60
N PRO A 148 -24.08 15.10 1.30
CA PRO A 148 -24.80 16.20 0.65
C PRO A 148 -26.21 16.45 1.23
N TYR A 149 -26.81 15.44 1.84
CA TYR A 149 -28.20 15.50 2.37
C TYR A 149 -28.26 15.91 3.85
N LYS A 150 -27.13 16.03 4.55
CA LYS A 150 -27.10 16.50 5.94
C LYS A 150 -27.54 17.98 5.98
N THR A 151 -28.61 18.27 6.72
CA THR A 151 -29.16 19.63 6.90
C THR A 151 -28.62 20.33 8.14
N GLU A 152 -28.22 19.57 9.14
CA GLU A 152 -27.66 20.09 10.39
C GLU A 152 -26.22 20.56 10.19
N LYS A 153 -25.97 21.79 10.65
CA LYS A 153 -24.64 22.40 10.62
C LYS A 153 -23.97 22.25 11.98
N GLU A 154 -22.68 21.97 11.97
CA GLU A 154 -21.83 21.88 13.16
C GLU A 154 -20.84 23.06 13.19
N THR A 155 -20.15 23.26 14.32
CA THR A 155 -19.15 24.31 14.43
C THR A 155 -17.98 24.04 13.47
N CYS A 156 -17.60 25.03 12.67
CA CYS A 156 -16.49 24.93 11.74
C CYS A 156 -15.18 24.69 12.49
N THR A 157 -14.52 23.57 12.22
CA THR A 157 -13.26 23.17 12.87
C THR A 157 -12.08 24.06 12.50
N TYR A 158 -12.20 24.84 11.40
CA TYR A 158 -11.12 25.72 10.93
C TYR A 158 -11.17 27.11 11.55
N CYS A 159 -12.33 27.77 11.58
CA CYS A 159 -12.45 29.13 12.14
C CYS A 159 -13.07 29.18 13.54
N ASN A 160 -13.68 28.11 14.01
CA ASN A 160 -14.40 27.97 15.30
C ASN A 160 -15.47 29.05 15.57
N GLN A 161 -15.87 29.81 14.54
CA GLN A 161 -16.81 30.95 14.65
C GLN A 161 -18.15 30.70 13.97
N ARG A 162 -18.14 30.03 12.82
CA ARG A 162 -19.31 29.81 11.99
C ARG A 162 -19.71 28.35 11.96
N ARG A 163 -20.94 28.07 11.58
CA ARG A 163 -21.43 26.70 11.40
C ARG A 163 -21.31 26.26 9.95
N GLY A 164 -20.99 24.99 9.73
CA GLY A 164 -20.77 24.40 8.42
C GLY A 164 -21.11 22.91 8.33
N PHE A 165 -20.59 22.28 7.33
CA PHE A 165 -20.80 20.86 7.03
C PHE A 165 -19.46 20.14 6.91
N ASP A 166 -19.50 18.81 6.99
CA ASP A 166 -18.33 17.95 6.85
C ASP A 166 -17.89 17.84 5.39
N TYR A 167 -16.64 18.13 5.14
CA TYR A 167 -15.97 17.99 3.86
C TYR A 167 -14.78 17.06 3.98
N LEU A 168 -14.66 16.17 3.01
CA LEU A 168 -13.41 15.45 2.76
C LEU A 168 -12.46 16.43 2.05
N VAL A 169 -11.38 16.78 2.70
CA VAL A 169 -10.35 17.72 2.20
C VAL A 169 -9.10 16.93 1.88
N GLY A 170 -8.59 17.06 0.66
CA GLY A 170 -7.35 16.45 0.22
C GLY A 170 -6.47 17.44 -0.55
N LYS A 171 -5.14 17.30 -0.48
CA LYS A 171 -4.23 18.02 -1.38
C LYS A 171 -4.39 17.49 -2.80
N LYS A 172 -4.34 18.40 -3.77
CA LYS A 172 -4.22 18.04 -5.19
C LYS A 172 -2.81 17.54 -5.50
#